data_e9f57e6c7c74bc10e0f2b0135203befe
#
_entry.id   e9f57e6c7c74bc10e0f2b0135203befe
#
_cell.length_a   1.000
_cell.length_b   1.000
_cell.length_c   1.000
_cell.angle_alpha   90.00
_cell.angle_beta   90.00
_cell.angle_gamma   90.00
#
_symmetry.space_group_name_H-M   'P 1'
#
loop_
_entity.id
_entity.type
_entity.pdbx_description
1 polymer ?
#
loop_
_entity_poly.entity_id
_entity_poly.type
_entity_poly.pdbx_seq_one_letter_code
_entity_poly.pdbx_strand_id
1 'polypeptide(L)'
;MFSPKAQQSHDDFGLKAFELATDLMGDDMAYMTSHFFVYDYLLDNRASSYRRTTTYWQELYAVISGANEVISGLKEQADSGDESVEKMLGQSYTIRAYCYFWLINMYQQPYEWNKDKLGIPIYTESETKLNRVPVGE
;
A
#
# COMPACT_ATOMS: atom_id res chain seq x y z
N MET A 1 2.79 10.24 3.04
CA MET A 1 3.43 10.47 4.34
C MET A 1 3.10 9.27 5.22
N PHE A 2 4.08 8.44 5.56
CA PHE A 2 3.84 7.22 6.35
C PHE A 2 3.56 7.57 7.81
N SER A 3 2.71 6.79 8.46
CA SER A 3 2.28 7.07 9.84
C SER A 3 3.43 6.99 10.85
N PRO A 4 3.61 7.98 11.74
CA PRO A 4 4.67 7.96 12.74
C PRO A 4 4.58 6.80 13.74
N LYS A 5 3.43 6.13 13.84
CA LYS A 5 3.23 5.01 14.77
C LYS A 5 3.80 3.68 14.30
N ALA A 6 4.05 3.52 12.99
CA ALA A 6 4.61 2.30 12.42
C ALA A 6 6.15 2.29 12.42
N GLN A 7 6.79 3.44 12.53
CA GLN A 7 8.24 3.59 12.45
C GLN A 7 8.91 3.24 13.79
N GLN A 8 9.13 1.96 14.02
CA GLN A 8 9.82 1.49 15.24
C GLN A 8 11.25 1.02 14.99
N SER A 9 11.65 0.79 13.75
CA SER A 9 12.99 0.33 13.41
C SER A 9 13.41 0.78 12.00
N HIS A 10 14.68 0.56 11.64
CA HIS A 10 15.24 0.97 10.36
C HIS A 10 14.58 0.32 9.14
N ASP A 11 13.94 -0.79 9.32
CA ASP A 11 13.22 -1.53 8.29
C ASP A 11 11.78 -1.05 8.05
N ASP A 12 11.36 0.00 8.76
CA ASP A 12 10.04 0.62 8.63
C ASP A 12 10.11 2.04 8.02
N PHE A 13 11.26 2.46 7.49
CA PHE A 13 11.44 3.81 6.96
C PHE A 13 10.85 4.00 5.56
N GLY A 14 9.52 4.08 5.50
CA GLY A 14 8.79 4.57 4.34
C GLY A 14 9.04 3.77 3.07
N LEU A 15 8.81 4.40 1.92
CA LEU A 15 8.90 3.77 0.60
C LEU A 15 10.26 3.09 0.34
N LYS A 16 11.36 3.68 0.79
CA LYS A 16 12.69 3.10 0.56
C LYS A 16 12.90 1.76 1.28
N ALA A 17 12.39 1.61 2.50
CA ALA A 17 12.46 0.34 3.22
C ALA A 17 11.60 -0.73 2.55
N PHE A 18 10.44 -0.32 2.04
CA PHE A 18 9.55 -1.17 1.26
C PHE A 18 10.22 -1.66 -0.03
N GLU A 19 10.80 -0.77 -0.83
CA GLU A 19 11.52 -1.12 -2.07
C GLU A 19 12.71 -2.04 -1.79
N LEU A 20 13.51 -1.73 -0.76
CA LEU A 20 14.64 -2.57 -0.38
C LEU A 20 14.21 -3.97 0.05
N ALA A 21 13.11 -4.10 0.79
CA ALA A 21 12.59 -5.40 1.19
C ALA A 21 12.09 -6.22 -0.01
N THR A 22 11.44 -5.58 -0.97
CA THR A 22 10.97 -6.25 -2.20
C THR A 22 12.13 -6.68 -3.10
N ASP A 23 13.17 -5.87 -3.21
CA ASP A 23 14.40 -6.22 -3.96
C ASP A 23 15.13 -7.41 -3.33
N LEU A 24 15.18 -7.47 -2.00
CA LEU A 24 15.79 -8.58 -1.27
C LEU A 24 15.02 -9.90 -1.37
N MET A 25 13.72 -9.85 -1.66
CA MET A 25 12.90 -11.03 -1.95
C MET A 25 13.12 -11.58 -3.36
N GLY A 26 13.78 -10.82 -4.23
CA GLY A 26 14.19 -11.24 -5.58
C GLY A 26 15.58 -11.87 -5.62
N ASP A 27 16.00 -12.24 -6.83
CA ASP A 27 17.30 -12.87 -7.08
C ASP A 27 18.43 -11.85 -7.33
N ASP A 28 18.10 -10.56 -7.37
CA ASP A 28 19.04 -9.52 -7.80
C ASP A 28 19.94 -9.00 -6.66
N MET A 29 19.62 -9.31 -5.41
CA MET A 29 20.37 -8.83 -4.25
C MET A 29 20.92 -9.98 -3.40
N ALA A 30 22.19 -9.82 -2.96
CA ALA A 30 22.83 -10.73 -2.03
C ALA A 30 22.79 -10.16 -0.59
N TYR A 31 22.40 -10.99 0.37
CA TYR A 31 22.36 -10.64 1.78
C TYR A 31 23.65 -11.09 2.47
N MET A 32 24.50 -10.14 2.87
CA MET A 32 25.86 -10.45 3.33
C MET A 32 26.01 -10.54 4.86
N THR A 33 25.12 -9.91 5.62
CA THR A 33 25.22 -9.87 7.09
C THR A 33 23.85 -9.87 7.74
N SER A 34 23.72 -10.45 8.94
CA SER A 34 22.47 -10.42 9.70
C SER A 34 22.02 -8.98 9.99
N HIS A 35 20.85 -8.62 9.49
CA HIS A 35 20.27 -7.29 9.57
C HIS A 35 18.73 -7.37 9.67
N PHE A 36 18.06 -6.23 9.79
CA PHE A 36 16.60 -6.13 9.92
C PHE A 36 15.82 -6.76 8.75
N PHE A 37 16.42 -6.86 7.56
CA PHE A 37 15.81 -7.42 6.36
C PHE A 37 16.09 -8.91 6.13
N VAL A 38 16.67 -9.61 7.09
CA VAL A 38 16.99 -11.04 6.95
C VAL A 38 15.76 -11.90 6.64
N TYR A 39 14.64 -11.58 7.25
CA TYR A 39 13.39 -12.33 7.05
C TYR A 39 12.74 -12.07 5.69
N ASP A 40 12.98 -10.89 5.09
CA ASP A 40 12.58 -10.59 3.71
C ASP A 40 13.41 -11.42 2.73
N TYR A 41 14.73 -11.44 2.90
CA TYR A 41 15.63 -12.27 2.10
C TYR A 41 15.32 -13.77 2.21
N LEU A 42 14.99 -14.27 3.39
CA LEU A 42 14.63 -15.67 3.62
C LEU A 42 13.19 -16.00 3.21
N LEU A 43 12.42 -15.02 2.73
CA LEU A 43 10.98 -15.15 2.39
C LEU A 43 10.13 -15.67 3.57
N ASP A 44 10.48 -15.30 4.80
CA ASP A 44 9.86 -15.82 6.02
C ASP A 44 8.74 -14.92 6.58
N ASN A 45 8.51 -13.75 5.98
CA ASN A 45 7.47 -12.80 6.39
C ASN A 45 6.08 -13.12 5.79
N ARG A 46 5.59 -14.35 5.95
CA ARG A 46 4.36 -14.81 5.28
C ARG A 46 3.12 -14.86 6.17
N ALA A 47 3.28 -14.85 7.47
CA ALA A 47 2.14 -14.87 8.38
C ALA A 47 1.51 -13.48 8.50
N SER A 48 0.18 -13.42 8.52
CA SER A 48 -0.58 -12.17 8.65
C SER A 48 -0.31 -11.43 9.96
N SER A 49 0.16 -12.14 10.99
CA SER A 49 0.52 -11.58 12.30
C SER A 49 1.94 -11.01 12.35
N TYR A 50 2.75 -11.20 11.33
CA TYR A 50 4.10 -10.66 11.33
C TYR A 50 4.08 -9.15 11.13
N ARG A 51 4.94 -8.46 11.88
CA ARG A 51 5.03 -7.00 11.88
C ARG A 51 5.20 -6.43 10.48
N ARG A 52 6.10 -6.97 9.67
CA ARG A 52 6.36 -6.53 8.29
C ARG A 52 5.10 -6.61 7.42
N THR A 53 4.43 -7.74 7.42
CA THR A 53 3.19 -7.96 6.68
C THR A 53 2.13 -6.94 7.07
N THR A 54 1.93 -6.75 8.38
CA THR A 54 0.95 -5.79 8.92
C THR A 54 1.32 -4.35 8.59
N THR A 55 2.60 -3.97 8.73
CA THR A 55 3.08 -2.61 8.47
C THR A 55 2.83 -2.21 7.02
N TYR A 56 3.21 -3.02 6.05
CA TYR A 56 3.03 -2.68 4.63
C TYR A 56 1.56 -2.58 4.24
N TRP A 57 0.72 -3.47 4.75
CA TRP A 57 -0.73 -3.37 4.59
C TRP A 57 -1.27 -2.04 5.10
N GLN A 58 -0.95 -1.69 6.35
CA GLN A 58 -1.44 -0.47 6.98
C GLN A 58 -0.93 0.80 6.30
N GLU A 59 0.34 0.83 5.92
CA GLU A 59 0.96 2.00 5.27
C GLU A 59 0.38 2.24 3.88
N LEU A 60 0.23 1.21 3.06
CA LEU A 60 -0.35 1.35 1.73
C LEU A 60 -1.82 1.80 1.79
N TYR A 61 -2.61 1.24 2.73
CA TYR A 61 -3.98 1.69 2.92
C TYR A 61 -4.08 3.10 3.53
N ALA A 62 -3.15 3.51 4.37
CA ALA A 62 -3.10 4.89 4.88
C ALA A 62 -2.84 5.90 3.75
N VAL A 63 -1.95 5.56 2.80
CA VAL A 63 -1.72 6.39 1.62
C VAL A 63 -2.95 6.43 0.71
N ILE A 64 -3.65 5.30 0.52
CA ILE A 64 -4.91 5.25 -0.23
C ILE A 64 -5.98 6.14 0.41
N SER A 65 -6.11 6.09 1.75
CA SER A 65 -7.05 6.95 2.48
C SER A 65 -6.75 8.43 2.25
N GLY A 66 -5.48 8.83 2.38
CA GLY A 66 -5.07 10.21 2.10
C GLY A 66 -5.34 10.63 0.64
N ALA A 67 -5.07 9.75 -0.33
CA ALA A 67 -5.38 10.01 -1.73
C ALA A 67 -6.90 10.18 -1.95
N ASN A 68 -7.73 9.35 -1.30
CA ASN A 68 -9.18 9.46 -1.36
C ASN A 68 -9.70 10.77 -0.76
N GLU A 69 -9.10 11.26 0.32
CA GLU A 69 -9.45 12.56 0.91
C GLU A 69 -9.19 13.70 -0.07
N VAL A 70 -8.01 13.71 -0.70
CA VAL A 70 -7.68 14.73 -1.71
C VAL A 70 -8.63 14.65 -2.91
N ILE A 71 -8.88 13.45 -3.43
CA ILE A 71 -9.81 13.25 -4.55
C ILE A 71 -11.22 13.75 -4.17
N SER A 72 -11.71 13.41 -2.98
CA SER A 72 -13.04 13.84 -2.51
C SER A 72 -13.13 15.36 -2.35
N GLY A 73 -12.07 16.00 -1.84
CA GLY A 73 -12.03 17.45 -1.65
C GLY A 73 -11.93 18.26 -2.94
N LEU A 74 -11.33 17.69 -3.99
CA LEU A 74 -11.12 18.37 -5.26
C LEU A 74 -12.17 18.01 -6.34
N LYS A 75 -12.94 16.95 -6.13
CA LYS A 75 -13.87 16.42 -7.13
C LYS A 75 -14.91 17.45 -7.60
N GLU A 76 -15.42 18.29 -6.68
CA GLU A 76 -16.38 19.34 -7.00
C GLU A 76 -15.75 20.48 -7.82
N GLN A 77 -14.43 20.62 -7.77
CA GLN A 77 -13.67 21.64 -8.48
C GLN A 77 -13.11 21.12 -9.82
N ALA A 78 -13.26 19.82 -10.10
CA ALA A 78 -12.70 19.19 -11.30
C ALA A 78 -13.21 19.85 -12.61
N ASP A 79 -14.45 20.31 -12.63
CA ASP A 79 -15.07 20.95 -13.79
C ASP A 79 -14.75 22.46 -13.93
N SER A 80 -13.92 23.00 -13.03
CA SER A 80 -13.56 24.43 -13.05
C SER A 80 -12.61 24.81 -14.20
N GLY A 81 -11.95 23.83 -14.82
CA GLY A 81 -10.91 24.06 -15.82
C GLY A 81 -9.58 24.57 -15.23
N ASP A 82 -9.40 24.48 -13.92
CA ASP A 82 -8.14 24.82 -13.24
C ASP A 82 -7.14 23.66 -13.42
N GLU A 83 -6.11 23.91 -14.21
CA GLU A 83 -5.03 22.97 -14.50
C GLU A 83 -4.35 22.42 -13.21
N SER A 84 -4.26 23.24 -12.18
CA SER A 84 -3.68 22.83 -10.89
C SER A 84 -4.55 21.77 -10.21
N VAL A 85 -5.87 21.92 -10.27
CA VAL A 85 -6.84 20.96 -9.71
C VAL A 85 -6.77 19.64 -10.49
N GLU A 86 -6.79 19.69 -11.80
CA GLU A 86 -6.69 18.50 -12.65
C GLU A 86 -5.39 17.74 -12.41
N LYS A 87 -4.27 18.46 -12.28
CA LYS A 87 -2.97 17.87 -11.98
C LYS A 87 -2.94 17.18 -10.61
N MET A 88 -3.47 17.82 -9.57
CA MET A 88 -3.54 17.22 -8.24
C MET A 88 -4.45 15.98 -8.21
N LEU A 89 -5.57 16.01 -8.91
CA LEU A 89 -6.43 14.85 -9.06
C LEU A 89 -5.73 13.70 -9.77
N GLY A 90 -5.07 13.98 -10.90
CA GLY A 90 -4.30 12.99 -11.66
C GLY A 90 -3.20 12.34 -10.82
N GLN A 91 -2.46 13.13 -10.03
CA GLN A 91 -1.45 12.62 -9.11
C GLN A 91 -2.05 11.74 -8.02
N SER A 92 -3.18 12.15 -7.44
CA SER A 92 -3.84 11.39 -6.38
C SER A 92 -4.40 10.05 -6.88
N TYR A 93 -4.98 10.03 -8.08
CA TYR A 93 -5.40 8.78 -8.73
C TYR A 93 -4.21 7.86 -9.02
N THR A 94 -3.08 8.41 -9.47
CA THR A 94 -1.86 7.65 -9.77
C THR A 94 -1.29 7.02 -8.49
N ILE A 95 -1.19 7.79 -7.40
CA ILE A 95 -0.71 7.28 -6.11
C ILE A 95 -1.62 6.16 -5.60
N ARG A 96 -2.93 6.33 -5.69
CA ARG A 96 -3.90 5.32 -5.28
C ARG A 96 -3.76 4.03 -6.10
N ALA A 97 -3.63 4.15 -7.41
CA ALA A 97 -3.44 3.01 -8.31
C ALA A 97 -2.12 2.27 -8.01
N TYR A 98 -1.04 3.01 -7.76
CA TYR A 98 0.25 2.47 -7.37
C TYR A 98 0.17 1.65 -6.07
N CYS A 99 -0.51 2.18 -5.04
CA CYS A 99 -0.68 1.45 -3.79
C CYS A 99 -1.51 0.17 -3.97
N TYR A 100 -2.58 0.20 -4.75
CA TYR A 100 -3.36 -1.00 -5.06
C TYR A 100 -2.58 -2.02 -5.89
N PHE A 101 -1.76 -1.58 -6.81
CA PHE A 101 -0.87 -2.47 -7.57
C PHE A 101 0.05 -3.26 -6.62
N TRP A 102 0.67 -2.60 -5.66
CA TRP A 102 1.53 -3.27 -4.69
C TRP A 102 0.74 -4.18 -3.74
N LEU A 103 -0.40 -3.73 -3.25
CA LEU A 103 -1.25 -4.56 -2.39
C LEU A 103 -1.67 -5.85 -3.07
N ILE A 104 -2.14 -5.81 -4.31
CA ILE A 104 -2.57 -7.03 -5.00
C ILE A 104 -1.40 -7.98 -5.27
N ASN A 105 -0.23 -7.45 -5.61
CA ASN A 105 0.95 -8.28 -5.86
C ASN A 105 1.53 -8.92 -4.60
N MET A 106 1.43 -8.26 -3.45
CA MET A 106 1.99 -8.77 -2.20
C MET A 106 1.04 -9.68 -1.43
N TYR A 107 -0.26 -9.45 -1.51
CA TYR A 107 -1.25 -10.11 -0.64
C TYR A 107 -2.21 -11.04 -1.38
N GLN A 108 -2.05 -11.21 -2.68
CA GLN A 108 -2.85 -12.13 -3.47
C GLN A 108 -1.98 -12.96 -4.41
N GLN A 109 -2.50 -14.12 -4.79
CA GLN A 109 -1.87 -14.96 -5.80
C GLN A 109 -1.97 -14.33 -7.20
N PRO A 110 -1.10 -14.68 -8.15
CA PRO A 110 -1.22 -14.26 -9.53
C PRO A 110 -2.63 -14.52 -10.09
N TYR A 111 -3.12 -13.57 -10.88
CA TYR A 111 -4.49 -13.61 -11.43
C TYR A 111 -4.82 -14.95 -12.11
N GLU A 112 -3.88 -15.51 -12.87
CA GLU A 112 -4.08 -16.80 -13.58
C GLU A 112 -4.42 -17.97 -12.65
N TRP A 113 -3.93 -17.92 -11.41
CA TRP A 113 -4.13 -18.99 -10.43
C TRP A 113 -5.33 -18.75 -9.51
N ASN A 114 -5.89 -17.55 -9.55
CA ASN A 114 -6.84 -17.14 -8.51
C ASN A 114 -8.00 -16.28 -9.04
N LYS A 115 -8.41 -16.53 -10.29
CA LYS A 115 -9.45 -15.76 -11.01
C LYS A 115 -10.77 -15.65 -10.25
N ASP A 116 -11.14 -16.70 -9.53
CA ASP A 116 -12.44 -16.84 -8.85
C ASP A 116 -12.37 -16.50 -7.36
N LYS A 117 -11.24 -16.01 -6.88
CA LYS A 117 -11.06 -15.63 -5.47
C LYS A 117 -11.16 -14.14 -5.25
N LEU A 118 -11.52 -13.77 -4.04
CA LEU A 118 -11.52 -12.36 -3.63
C LEU A 118 -10.09 -11.80 -3.69
N GLY A 119 -9.99 -10.59 -4.22
CA GLY A 119 -8.76 -9.81 -4.19
C GLY A 119 -8.59 -9.04 -2.88
N ILE A 120 -7.87 -7.92 -2.96
CA ILE A 120 -7.77 -6.97 -1.86
C ILE A 120 -9.00 -6.06 -1.80
N PRO A 121 -9.40 -5.55 -0.62
CA PRO A 121 -10.48 -4.57 -0.50
C PRO A 121 -10.15 -3.28 -1.26
N ILE A 122 -11.10 -2.77 -2.03
CA ILE A 122 -10.94 -1.51 -2.77
C ILE A 122 -11.83 -0.43 -2.14
N TYR A 123 -11.20 0.64 -1.64
CA TYR A 123 -11.84 1.80 -1.06
C TYR A 123 -11.65 2.99 -2.01
N THR A 124 -12.76 3.57 -2.48
CA THR A 124 -12.74 4.70 -3.42
C THR A 124 -13.20 6.01 -2.80
N GLU A 125 -13.71 5.98 -1.57
CA GLU A 125 -14.17 7.13 -0.81
C GLU A 125 -13.35 7.33 0.46
N SER A 126 -13.38 8.53 1.04
CA SER A 126 -12.71 8.78 2.31
C SER A 126 -13.41 8.01 3.44
N GLU A 127 -12.63 7.52 4.41
CA GLU A 127 -13.13 6.71 5.54
C GLU A 127 -14.26 7.37 6.35
N THR A 128 -14.36 8.69 6.30
CA THR A 128 -15.45 9.45 6.94
C THR A 128 -16.83 9.14 6.39
N LYS A 129 -16.91 8.56 5.18
CA LYS A 129 -18.16 8.16 4.53
C LYS A 129 -18.39 6.64 4.53
N LEU A 130 -17.38 5.87 4.89
CA LEU A 130 -17.51 4.42 4.99
C LEU A 130 -18.16 4.07 6.33
N ASN A 131 -19.44 3.77 6.31
CA ASN A 131 -19.99 2.87 7.32
C ASN A 131 -19.18 1.59 7.24
N ARG A 132 -18.41 1.28 8.31
CA ARG A 132 -17.63 0.06 8.40
C ARG A 132 -18.55 -1.11 8.08
N VAL A 133 -18.43 -1.65 6.89
CA VAL A 133 -19.03 -2.95 6.59
C VAL A 133 -18.24 -3.94 7.43
N PRO A 134 -18.85 -4.68 8.35
CA PRO A 134 -18.16 -5.72 9.09
C PRO A 134 -17.57 -6.67 8.06
N VAL A 135 -16.27 -6.96 8.18
CA VAL A 135 -15.66 -8.06 7.43
C VAL A 135 -16.44 -9.29 7.84
N GLY A 136 -17.24 -9.83 6.91
CA GLY A 136 -18.10 -10.98 7.16
C GLY A 136 -17.26 -12.16 7.64
N GLU A 137 -17.84 -12.89 8.58
CA GLU A 137 -17.37 -14.16 9.12
C GLU A 137 -17.05 -15.19 8.04
#